data_e398f4df674cb1a257d907fec883515c
#
_entry.id   e398f4df674cb1a257d907fec883515c
#
_cell.length_a   1.000
_cell.length_b   1.000
_cell.length_c   1.000
_cell.angle_alpha   90.00
_cell.angle_beta   90.00
_cell.angle_gamma   90.00
#
_symmetry.space_group_name_H-M   'P 1'
#
loop_
_entity.id
_entity.type
_entity.pdbx_description
1 polymer ?
#
loop_
_entity_poly.entity_id
_entity_poly.type
_entity_poly.pdbx_seq_one_letter_code
_entity_poly.pdbx_strand_id
1 'polypeptide(L)'
;MQTTITVGTDADRFVPEYDDLTSVPVDGEKNTNDPFGTKAPVKNTEAKPTADSDADKWIFTPQDNGVINAKAPSMKDVAEKVEAHLPEIKSADVKKRWDKFFETFKPFARPSVAVGFTYEDDSTNTATANFDLVGKDGKSLLDPNGDFDGDGHTNREEVENGSNPADDQSKPDTTAPTIDDITPGAKTITGKGDHPGETIIVTWPNGKTTTTTTGKDGTWKVNVPADVNLKTGDEIQVVDGAGNRATAKVGIDTGKCVATSVGFGLPLIALLPIGLATQIQIPGLTEFAAQANAQIQTANTRLQQQLGVFNPQVAAQADAVNAKLAQYGTDIATVVAGLALIAAGILAGTIIYDNCSPNGGSSVKNLELKGSSGKTYAGSSKETTAPEKK
;
A
#
# COMPACT_ATOMS: atom_id res chain seq x y z
N MET A 1 -45.55 75.94 11.32
CA MET A 1 -44.59 74.82 11.29
C MET A 1 -45.41 73.54 11.51
N GLN A 2 -45.59 72.69 10.51
CA GLN A 2 -46.22 71.39 10.70
C GLN A 2 -45.16 70.41 11.10
N THR A 3 -45.22 69.87 12.28
CA THR A 3 -44.27 68.82 12.73
C THR A 3 -44.88 67.48 12.34
N THR A 4 -44.31 66.83 11.37
CA THR A 4 -44.65 65.45 11.00
C THR A 4 -44.10 64.52 12.05
N ILE A 5 -44.95 63.90 12.84
CA ILE A 5 -44.55 62.82 13.74
C ILE A 5 -44.59 61.54 12.92
N THR A 6 -43.41 60.99 12.64
CA THR A 6 -43.26 59.62 12.04
C THR A 6 -43.45 58.63 13.20
N VAL A 7 -44.54 57.92 13.23
CA VAL A 7 -44.74 56.79 14.14
C VAL A 7 -44.01 55.60 13.50
N GLY A 8 -42.94 55.11 14.14
CA GLY A 8 -42.27 53.90 13.69
C GLY A 8 -43.18 52.68 13.84
N THR A 9 -43.05 51.73 12.94
CA THR A 9 -43.75 50.45 12.97
C THR A 9 -43.19 49.50 14.04
N ASP A 10 -43.90 48.42 14.35
CA ASP A 10 -43.37 47.38 15.23
C ASP A 10 -42.13 46.71 14.60
N ALA A 11 -42.06 46.57 13.28
CA ALA A 11 -40.87 46.09 12.57
C ALA A 11 -39.62 46.99 12.77
N ASP A 12 -39.81 48.31 12.92
CA ASP A 12 -38.72 49.24 13.18
C ASP A 12 -38.21 49.13 14.65
N ARG A 13 -39.07 48.68 15.54
CA ARG A 13 -38.79 48.61 17.01
C ARG A 13 -38.29 47.26 17.47
N PHE A 14 -38.70 46.19 16.81
CA PHE A 14 -38.39 44.81 17.16
C PHE A 14 -37.66 44.14 15.99
N VAL A 15 -36.35 44.39 15.89
CA VAL A 15 -35.48 43.79 14.86
C VAL A 15 -35.05 42.41 15.36
N PRO A 16 -35.38 41.31 14.63
CA PRO A 16 -35.01 39.98 15.06
C PRO A 16 -33.54 39.70 14.79
N GLU A 17 -32.85 39.07 15.75
CA GLU A 17 -31.45 38.65 15.64
C GLU A 17 -31.25 37.24 16.22
N TYR A 18 -30.80 36.34 15.40
CA TYR A 18 -30.39 34.99 15.84
C TYR A 18 -28.91 34.93 16.11
N ASP A 19 -28.50 34.00 17.00
CA ASP A 19 -27.10 33.67 17.18
C ASP A 19 -26.47 33.22 15.83
N ASP A 20 -25.18 33.40 15.67
CA ASP A 20 -24.46 33.10 14.42
C ASP A 20 -24.71 31.66 13.95
N LEU A 21 -24.78 30.70 14.90
CA LEU A 21 -24.93 29.29 14.59
C LEU A 21 -25.55 28.52 15.76
N THR A 22 -26.61 27.78 15.49
CA THR A 22 -27.26 26.87 16.45
C THR A 22 -26.81 25.42 16.19
N SER A 23 -26.00 24.84 17.09
CA SER A 23 -25.55 23.43 16.99
C SER A 23 -26.71 22.51 17.42
N VAL A 24 -27.14 21.64 16.50
CA VAL A 24 -28.22 20.66 16.72
C VAL A 24 -27.61 19.25 16.70
N PRO A 25 -27.74 18.48 17.81
CA PRO A 25 -27.22 17.13 17.84
C PRO A 25 -27.99 16.22 16.86
N VAL A 26 -27.26 15.34 16.18
CA VAL A 26 -27.86 14.27 15.38
C VAL A 26 -28.85 13.45 16.25
N ASP A 27 -29.93 12.95 15.69
CA ASP A 27 -31.04 12.28 16.41
C ASP A 27 -31.79 13.20 17.43
N GLY A 28 -31.41 14.47 17.52
CA GLY A 28 -31.91 15.38 18.54
C GLY A 28 -32.64 16.60 17.98
N GLU A 29 -32.98 17.49 18.88
CA GLU A 29 -33.59 18.77 18.56
C GLU A 29 -32.99 19.89 19.43
N LYS A 30 -33.04 21.12 18.91
CA LYS A 30 -32.52 22.29 19.61
C LYS A 30 -33.34 23.52 19.20
N ASN A 31 -33.59 24.37 20.17
CA ASN A 31 -34.17 25.70 19.94
C ASN A 31 -33.07 26.72 19.61
N THR A 32 -33.34 27.64 18.71
CA THR A 32 -32.56 28.90 18.61
C THR A 32 -32.69 29.72 19.89
N ASN A 33 -31.86 30.76 20.00
CA ASN A 33 -32.17 31.86 20.94
C ASN A 33 -33.51 32.53 20.62
N ASP A 34 -34.07 33.25 21.58
CA ASP A 34 -35.18 34.20 21.33
C ASP A 34 -34.60 35.37 20.50
N PRO A 35 -35.09 35.57 19.24
CA PRO A 35 -34.50 36.55 18.35
C PRO A 35 -34.75 38.01 18.77
N PHE A 36 -35.65 38.26 19.69
CA PHE A 36 -35.98 39.63 20.12
C PHE A 36 -35.43 40.00 21.49
N GLY A 37 -35.06 39.01 22.32
CA GLY A 37 -34.59 39.23 23.70
C GLY A 37 -35.60 39.86 24.63
N THR A 38 -36.73 40.34 24.10
CA THR A 38 -37.86 40.93 24.81
C THR A 38 -39.14 40.49 24.15
N LYS A 39 -40.30 40.63 24.85
CA LYS A 39 -41.59 40.25 24.26
C LYS A 39 -41.94 41.19 23.10
N ALA A 40 -41.80 40.69 21.87
CA ALA A 40 -42.22 41.38 20.66
C ALA A 40 -43.71 41.06 20.34
N PRO A 41 -44.48 42.01 19.74
CA PRO A 41 -45.87 41.80 19.37
C PRO A 41 -45.99 41.04 18.02
N VAL A 42 -45.48 39.81 17.99
CA VAL A 42 -45.49 38.96 16.78
C VAL A 42 -46.87 38.31 16.66
N LYS A 43 -47.52 38.50 15.50
CA LYS A 43 -48.77 37.89 15.11
C LYS A 43 -48.59 36.55 14.39
N ASN A 44 -47.54 36.43 13.59
CA ASN A 44 -47.21 35.21 12.84
C ASN A 44 -45.70 35.07 12.57
N THR A 45 -45.22 33.85 12.65
CA THR A 45 -43.85 33.48 12.29
C THR A 45 -43.85 32.36 11.23
N GLU A 46 -43.15 32.56 10.14
CA GLU A 46 -42.95 31.55 9.10
C GLU A 46 -41.46 31.22 8.99
N ALA A 47 -41.14 29.95 8.85
CA ALA A 47 -39.76 29.49 8.67
C ALA A 47 -39.67 28.64 7.41
N LYS A 48 -38.73 28.98 6.52
CA LYS A 48 -38.48 28.22 5.28
C LYS A 48 -36.97 28.06 5.05
N PRO A 49 -36.47 26.86 4.73
CA PRO A 49 -35.09 26.70 4.30
C PRO A 49 -34.74 27.64 3.14
N THR A 50 -33.53 28.21 3.16
CA THR A 50 -33.06 29.04 2.05
C THR A 50 -32.78 28.19 0.82
N ALA A 51 -32.70 28.83 -0.36
CA ALA A 51 -32.47 28.10 -1.62
C ALA A 51 -31.14 27.35 -1.67
N ASP A 52 -30.14 27.82 -0.90
CA ASP A 52 -28.80 27.21 -0.83
C ASP A 52 -28.68 26.11 0.23
N SER A 53 -29.81 25.79 0.93
CA SER A 53 -29.83 24.76 1.97
C SER A 53 -30.43 23.47 1.45
N ASP A 54 -29.80 22.35 1.81
CA ASP A 54 -30.33 21.00 1.66
C ASP A 54 -30.96 20.58 3.00
N ALA A 55 -32.27 20.85 3.14
CA ALA A 55 -33.01 20.57 4.37
C ALA A 55 -33.61 19.14 4.41
N ASP A 56 -33.11 18.22 3.62
CA ASP A 56 -33.58 16.83 3.63
C ASP A 56 -33.51 16.24 5.05
N LYS A 57 -34.64 15.67 5.51
CA LYS A 57 -34.81 15.11 6.86
C LYS A 57 -34.72 16.10 8.03
N TRP A 58 -34.41 17.38 7.80
CA TRP A 58 -34.55 18.41 8.81
C TRP A 58 -36.01 18.85 8.99
N ILE A 59 -36.38 19.19 10.23
CA ILE A 59 -37.69 19.76 10.54
C ILE A 59 -37.46 21.05 11.31
N PHE A 60 -38.00 22.16 10.80
CA PHE A 60 -37.95 23.48 11.43
C PHE A 60 -39.35 23.92 11.81
N THR A 61 -39.58 24.07 13.10
CA THR A 61 -40.89 24.46 13.66
C THR A 61 -40.78 25.82 14.31
N PRO A 62 -41.36 26.87 13.70
CA PRO A 62 -41.40 28.21 14.30
C PRO A 62 -42.38 28.23 15.49
N GLN A 63 -41.97 28.97 16.53
CA GLN A 63 -42.82 29.29 17.70
C GLN A 63 -43.32 30.74 17.62
N ASP A 64 -44.37 31.06 18.36
CA ASP A 64 -45.01 32.38 18.34
C ASP A 64 -44.07 33.54 18.73
N ASN A 65 -43.05 33.27 19.55
CA ASN A 65 -42.03 34.25 19.93
C ASN A 65 -40.84 34.33 18.93
N GLY A 66 -40.91 33.64 17.82
CA GLY A 66 -39.85 33.62 16.81
C GLY A 66 -38.75 32.59 17.04
N VAL A 67 -38.74 31.88 18.16
CA VAL A 67 -37.83 30.77 18.36
C VAL A 67 -38.10 29.68 17.33
N ILE A 68 -37.05 29.15 16.73
CA ILE A 68 -37.15 27.99 15.81
C ILE A 68 -36.70 26.74 16.54
N ASN A 69 -37.58 25.77 16.69
CA ASN A 69 -37.21 24.42 17.08
C ASN A 69 -36.70 23.69 15.83
N ALA A 70 -35.43 23.35 15.80
CA ALA A 70 -34.81 22.54 14.73
C ALA A 70 -34.62 21.10 15.22
N LYS A 71 -35.20 20.14 14.50
CA LYS A 71 -34.96 18.72 14.69
C LYS A 71 -34.06 18.25 13.59
N ALA A 72 -32.89 17.69 13.99
CA ALA A 72 -31.91 17.15 13.09
C ALA A 72 -32.32 15.80 12.46
N PRO A 73 -31.76 15.43 11.31
CA PRO A 73 -31.82 14.07 10.77
C PRO A 73 -31.32 13.04 11.78
N SER A 74 -31.76 11.78 11.63
CA SER A 74 -31.18 10.67 12.40
C SER A 74 -29.78 10.34 11.93
N MET A 75 -28.95 9.72 12.80
CA MET A 75 -27.61 9.21 12.42
C MET A 75 -27.71 8.32 11.19
N LYS A 76 -28.73 7.48 11.13
CA LYS A 76 -28.99 6.61 9.98
C LYS A 76 -29.26 7.40 8.70
N ASP A 77 -30.09 8.45 8.76
CA ASP A 77 -30.38 9.29 7.57
C ASP A 77 -29.10 9.99 7.07
N VAL A 78 -28.24 10.44 8.00
CA VAL A 78 -26.94 11.05 7.68
C VAL A 78 -26.02 10.03 7.03
N ALA A 79 -25.90 8.84 7.62
CA ALA A 79 -25.07 7.75 7.10
C ALA A 79 -25.50 7.33 5.69
N GLU A 80 -26.81 7.15 5.46
CA GLU A 80 -27.35 6.79 4.14
C GLU A 80 -27.07 7.90 3.10
N LYS A 81 -27.18 9.16 3.50
CA LYS A 81 -26.86 10.29 2.62
C LYS A 81 -25.38 10.38 2.28
N VAL A 82 -24.52 10.17 3.25
CA VAL A 82 -23.05 10.13 3.02
C VAL A 82 -22.70 8.96 2.11
N GLU A 83 -23.22 7.76 2.38
CA GLU A 83 -22.95 6.55 1.58
C GLU A 83 -23.33 6.74 0.10
N ALA A 84 -24.44 7.42 -0.17
CA ALA A 84 -24.86 7.70 -1.55
C ALA A 84 -23.87 8.58 -2.34
N HIS A 85 -23.06 9.39 -1.66
CA HIS A 85 -22.09 10.30 -2.28
C HIS A 85 -20.63 9.79 -2.18
N LEU A 86 -20.35 8.78 -1.33
CA LEU A 86 -19.00 8.22 -1.16
C LEU A 86 -18.34 7.79 -2.47
N PRO A 87 -19.01 7.10 -3.42
CA PRO A 87 -18.37 6.71 -4.68
C PRO A 87 -17.82 7.90 -5.46
N GLU A 88 -18.54 9.03 -5.44
CA GLU A 88 -18.11 10.26 -6.11
C GLU A 88 -16.94 10.91 -5.39
N ILE A 89 -16.96 10.95 -4.05
CA ILE A 89 -15.87 11.49 -3.22
C ILE A 89 -14.62 10.65 -3.39
N LYS A 90 -14.73 9.32 -3.34
CA LYS A 90 -13.64 8.36 -3.56
C LYS A 90 -12.98 8.49 -4.93
N SER A 91 -13.70 8.95 -5.95
CA SER A 91 -13.15 9.18 -7.29
C SER A 91 -12.14 10.33 -7.34
N ALA A 92 -12.14 11.22 -6.33
CA ALA A 92 -11.18 12.31 -6.23
C ALA A 92 -9.82 11.83 -5.71
N ASP A 93 -8.77 12.60 -5.99
CA ASP A 93 -7.47 12.43 -5.33
C ASP A 93 -7.66 12.48 -3.80
N VAL A 94 -6.98 11.58 -3.07
CA VAL A 94 -7.11 11.45 -1.60
C VAL A 94 -7.01 12.81 -0.89
N LYS A 95 -6.05 13.66 -1.29
CA LYS A 95 -5.84 14.99 -0.71
C LYS A 95 -6.97 15.99 -0.96
N LYS A 96 -7.88 15.69 -1.89
CA LYS A 96 -9.02 16.52 -2.26
C LYS A 96 -10.36 15.94 -1.82
N ARG A 97 -10.37 14.72 -1.25
CA ARG A 97 -11.60 14.06 -0.82
C ARG A 97 -12.30 14.85 0.26
N TRP A 98 -11.55 15.39 1.23
CA TRP A 98 -12.10 16.22 2.29
C TRP A 98 -12.74 17.51 1.74
N ASP A 99 -12.07 18.23 0.85
CA ASP A 99 -12.61 19.46 0.27
C ASP A 99 -13.91 19.16 -0.51
N LYS A 100 -13.92 18.05 -1.26
CA LYS A 100 -15.12 17.63 -1.99
C LYS A 100 -16.26 17.23 -1.06
N PHE A 101 -15.96 16.50 0.03
CA PHE A 101 -16.92 16.16 1.06
C PHE A 101 -17.51 17.43 1.68
N PHE A 102 -16.66 18.37 2.09
CA PHE A 102 -17.08 19.62 2.68
C PHE A 102 -18.05 20.39 1.78
N GLU A 103 -17.69 20.59 0.51
CA GLU A 103 -18.56 21.31 -0.44
C GLU A 103 -19.88 20.56 -0.71
N THR A 104 -19.84 19.24 -0.76
CA THR A 104 -21.04 18.41 -1.00
C THR A 104 -22.00 18.46 0.19
N PHE A 105 -21.48 18.38 1.42
CA PHE A 105 -22.32 18.26 2.61
C PHE A 105 -22.59 19.58 3.35
N LYS A 106 -21.89 20.68 2.99
CA LYS A 106 -22.12 21.98 3.63
C LYS A 106 -23.58 22.43 3.59
N PRO A 107 -24.32 22.35 2.47
CA PRO A 107 -25.72 22.74 2.44
C PRO A 107 -26.64 21.92 3.37
N PHE A 108 -26.28 20.65 3.59
CA PHE A 108 -27.02 19.71 4.43
C PHE A 108 -26.65 19.82 5.91
N ALA A 109 -25.35 19.83 6.20
CA ALA A 109 -24.86 19.90 7.57
C ALA A 109 -25.01 21.30 8.19
N ARG A 110 -25.04 22.36 7.35
CA ARG A 110 -25.23 23.75 7.78
C ARG A 110 -26.36 24.44 7.03
N PRO A 111 -27.59 23.98 7.24
CA PRO A 111 -28.74 24.63 6.60
C PRO A 111 -28.99 26.00 7.23
N SER A 112 -29.47 26.92 6.41
CA SER A 112 -29.98 28.23 6.81
C SER A 112 -31.49 28.30 6.58
N VAL A 113 -32.19 28.93 7.47
CA VAL A 113 -33.66 29.10 7.44
C VAL A 113 -34.00 30.58 7.44
N ALA A 114 -34.69 31.02 6.41
CA ALA A 114 -35.29 32.36 6.37
C ALA A 114 -36.54 32.37 7.23
N VAL A 115 -36.58 33.29 8.19
CA VAL A 115 -37.70 33.46 9.13
C VAL A 115 -38.38 34.80 8.86
N GLY A 116 -39.65 34.74 8.51
CA GLY A 116 -40.48 35.91 8.30
C GLY A 116 -41.37 36.16 9.52
N PHE A 117 -41.45 37.40 9.93
CA PHE A 117 -42.25 37.87 11.04
C PHE A 117 -43.35 38.82 10.53
N THR A 118 -44.58 38.66 11.02
CA THR A 118 -45.65 39.63 10.87
C THR A 118 -46.05 40.11 12.25
N TYR A 119 -46.07 41.42 12.48
CA TYR A 119 -46.39 42.03 13.76
C TYR A 119 -47.87 42.37 13.85
N GLU A 120 -48.36 42.77 15.05
CA GLU A 120 -49.75 43.11 15.28
C GLU A 120 -50.21 44.34 14.48
N ASP A 121 -49.26 45.22 14.11
CA ASP A 121 -49.55 46.39 13.24
C ASP A 121 -49.41 46.05 11.73
N ASP A 122 -49.38 44.76 11.37
CA ASP A 122 -49.20 44.22 10.01
C ASP A 122 -47.84 44.59 9.33
N SER A 123 -46.94 45.22 10.05
CA SER A 123 -45.57 45.39 9.57
C SER A 123 -44.82 44.03 9.55
N THR A 124 -43.75 43.92 8.73
CA THR A 124 -43.02 42.66 8.56
C THR A 124 -41.53 42.84 8.69
N ASN A 125 -40.88 41.80 9.15
CA ASN A 125 -39.43 41.72 9.20
C ASN A 125 -38.95 40.32 8.78
N THR A 126 -37.68 40.19 8.48
CA THR A 126 -37.05 38.89 8.16
C THR A 126 -35.71 38.77 8.85
N ALA A 127 -35.38 37.56 9.27
CA ALA A 127 -34.05 37.20 9.75
C ALA A 127 -33.63 35.81 9.22
N THR A 128 -32.38 35.46 9.39
CA THR A 128 -31.88 34.14 9.00
C THR A 128 -31.36 33.42 10.23
N ALA A 129 -31.88 32.24 10.50
CA ALA A 129 -31.35 31.32 11.50
C ALA A 129 -30.46 30.30 10.82
N ASN A 130 -29.25 30.10 11.37
CA ASN A 130 -28.26 29.16 10.86
C ASN A 130 -28.08 27.99 11.81
N PHE A 131 -27.95 26.79 11.27
CA PHE A 131 -27.84 25.58 12.05
C PHE A 131 -26.57 24.81 11.68
N ASP A 132 -26.06 24.01 12.60
CA ASP A 132 -24.91 23.11 12.40
C ASP A 132 -25.24 21.73 12.96
N LEU A 133 -25.12 20.71 12.13
CA LEU A 133 -25.32 19.32 12.53
C LEU A 133 -24.10 18.82 13.28
N VAL A 134 -24.27 18.47 14.54
CA VAL A 134 -23.18 17.97 15.39
C VAL A 134 -23.36 16.50 15.76
N GLY A 135 -22.26 15.77 15.83
CA GLY A 135 -22.22 14.36 16.10
C GLY A 135 -22.22 13.99 17.59
N LYS A 136 -21.89 12.75 17.88
CA LYS A 136 -21.79 12.20 19.24
C LYS A 136 -20.72 12.91 20.09
N ASP A 137 -19.65 13.40 19.47
CA ASP A 137 -18.60 14.18 20.14
C ASP A 137 -18.95 15.67 20.33
N GLY A 138 -20.11 16.12 19.86
CA GLY A 138 -20.56 17.50 19.90
C GLY A 138 -19.93 18.42 18.86
N LYS A 139 -19.13 17.90 17.93
CA LYS A 139 -18.55 18.66 16.82
C LYS A 139 -19.33 18.45 15.52
N SER A 140 -19.16 19.42 14.61
CA SER A 140 -19.80 19.40 13.31
C SER A 140 -19.39 18.21 12.46
N LEU A 141 -20.31 17.70 11.63
CA LEU A 141 -19.97 16.77 10.54
C LEU A 141 -18.88 17.36 9.61
N LEU A 142 -18.79 18.67 9.53
CA LEU A 142 -17.80 19.40 8.72
C LEU A 142 -16.53 19.78 9.49
N ASP A 143 -16.36 19.37 10.75
CA ASP A 143 -15.12 19.53 11.48
C ASP A 143 -14.14 18.39 11.10
N PRO A 144 -12.99 18.69 10.49
CA PRO A 144 -12.04 17.65 10.10
C PRO A 144 -11.47 16.85 11.29
N ASN A 145 -11.51 17.42 12.50
CA ASN A 145 -11.04 16.79 13.73
C ASN A 145 -12.19 16.31 14.62
N GLY A 146 -13.43 16.33 14.09
CA GLY A 146 -14.60 15.71 14.72
C GLY A 146 -14.58 14.21 14.58
N ASP A 147 -15.26 13.52 15.46
CA ASP A 147 -15.57 12.09 15.44
C ASP A 147 -17.11 12.01 15.54
N PHE A 148 -17.75 12.20 14.38
CA PHE A 148 -19.18 12.45 14.31
C PHE A 148 -20.01 11.26 14.79
N ASP A 149 -19.59 10.04 14.44
CA ASP A 149 -20.29 8.81 14.83
C ASP A 149 -19.74 8.15 16.11
N GLY A 150 -18.59 8.66 16.63
CA GLY A 150 -18.02 8.22 17.92
C GLY A 150 -17.30 6.88 17.85
N ASP A 151 -16.73 6.51 16.70
CA ASP A 151 -16.03 5.23 16.50
C ASP A 151 -14.52 5.28 16.81
N GLY A 152 -13.99 6.48 17.08
CA GLY A 152 -12.60 6.78 17.44
C GLY A 152 -11.73 7.25 16.27
N HIS A 153 -12.30 7.41 15.07
CA HIS A 153 -11.65 7.99 13.91
C HIS A 153 -12.17 9.40 13.64
N THR A 154 -11.34 10.26 13.05
CA THR A 154 -11.79 11.61 12.73
C THR A 154 -12.53 11.63 11.40
N ASN A 155 -13.51 12.54 11.25
CA ASN A 155 -14.27 12.69 10.01
C ASN A 155 -13.35 12.80 8.77
N ARG A 156 -12.22 13.52 8.90
CA ARG A 156 -11.25 13.63 7.81
C ARG A 156 -10.54 12.32 7.51
N GLU A 157 -10.06 11.60 8.53
CA GLU A 157 -9.42 10.29 8.33
C GLU A 157 -10.33 9.34 7.60
N GLU A 158 -11.59 9.31 7.97
CA GLU A 158 -12.58 8.46 7.33
C GLU A 158 -12.82 8.85 5.87
N VAL A 159 -13.12 10.12 5.60
CA VAL A 159 -13.37 10.61 4.25
C VAL A 159 -12.15 10.41 3.34
N GLU A 160 -10.94 10.70 3.82
CA GLU A 160 -9.70 10.52 3.05
C GLU A 160 -9.41 9.03 2.77
N ASN A 161 -9.76 8.13 3.69
CA ASN A 161 -9.64 6.68 3.49
C ASN A 161 -10.88 6.04 2.87
N GLY A 162 -11.95 6.81 2.69
CA GLY A 162 -13.14 6.38 1.97
C GLY A 162 -14.13 5.59 2.81
N SER A 163 -14.09 5.73 4.14
CA SER A 163 -15.14 5.31 5.06
C SER A 163 -16.17 6.41 5.28
N ASN A 164 -17.24 6.09 5.98
CA ASN A 164 -18.40 6.95 6.20
C ASN A 164 -18.36 7.55 7.61
N PRO A 165 -18.09 8.87 7.78
CA PRO A 165 -17.95 9.50 9.09
C PRO A 165 -19.26 9.59 9.90
N ALA A 166 -20.36 8.99 9.42
CA ALA A 166 -21.62 8.89 10.12
C ALA A 166 -22.05 7.44 10.38
N ASP A 167 -21.18 6.46 10.15
CA ASP A 167 -21.46 5.03 10.35
C ASP A 167 -20.32 4.37 11.13
N ASP A 168 -20.51 4.14 12.42
CA ASP A 168 -19.52 3.57 13.35
C ASP A 168 -19.07 2.14 13.00
N GLN A 169 -19.66 1.51 12.00
CA GLN A 169 -19.23 0.23 11.42
C GLN A 169 -18.37 0.40 10.17
N SER A 170 -18.32 1.60 9.58
CA SER A 170 -17.57 1.94 8.38
C SER A 170 -16.24 2.56 8.75
N LYS A 171 -15.28 1.74 9.14
CA LYS A 171 -13.96 2.21 9.61
C LYS A 171 -12.98 2.46 8.48
N PRO A 172 -12.03 3.41 8.66
CA PRO A 172 -10.94 3.64 7.71
C PRO A 172 -10.14 2.35 7.47
N ASP A 173 -9.94 2.03 6.21
CA ASP A 173 -8.98 0.99 5.85
C ASP A 173 -7.56 1.56 5.98
N THR A 174 -6.82 1.06 6.96
CA THR A 174 -5.42 1.43 7.24
C THR A 174 -4.45 0.29 6.97
N THR A 175 -4.93 -0.81 6.43
CA THR A 175 -4.15 -2.03 6.19
C THR A 175 -3.53 -2.00 4.81
N ALA A 176 -2.20 -1.92 4.73
CA ALA A 176 -1.53 -1.99 3.44
C ALA A 176 -1.64 -3.39 2.83
N PRO A 177 -1.83 -3.51 1.50
CA PRO A 177 -1.81 -4.79 0.82
C PRO A 177 -0.44 -5.45 0.95
N THR A 178 -0.38 -6.77 0.87
CA THR A 178 0.88 -7.53 0.87
C THR A 178 1.27 -7.92 -0.56
N ILE A 179 2.56 -8.13 -0.76
CA ILE A 179 3.14 -8.62 -2.01
C ILE A 179 3.91 -9.89 -1.68
N ASP A 180 3.63 -10.97 -2.40
CA ASP A 180 4.37 -12.22 -2.26
C ASP A 180 5.80 -12.07 -2.84
N ASP A 181 6.69 -13.00 -2.50
CA ASP A 181 8.07 -12.99 -2.97
C ASP A 181 8.13 -12.99 -4.51
N ILE A 182 8.89 -12.04 -5.05
CA ILE A 182 9.05 -11.84 -6.49
C ILE A 182 10.42 -12.32 -6.93
N THR A 183 10.46 -13.25 -7.89
CA THR A 183 11.71 -13.73 -8.50
C THR A 183 12.00 -13.02 -9.82
N PRO A 184 13.27 -12.92 -10.23
CA PRO A 184 13.65 -12.36 -11.52
C PRO A 184 12.97 -13.11 -12.68
N GLY A 185 12.44 -12.36 -13.64
CA GLY A 185 11.74 -12.91 -14.80
C GLY A 185 10.35 -13.49 -14.52
N ALA A 186 9.81 -13.29 -13.32
CA ALA A 186 8.42 -13.67 -12.99
C ALA A 186 7.45 -13.11 -14.04
N LYS A 187 6.46 -13.91 -14.43
CA LYS A 187 5.42 -13.52 -15.39
C LYS A 187 4.14 -13.07 -14.72
N THR A 188 4.00 -13.36 -13.46
CA THR A 188 2.89 -12.93 -12.60
C THR A 188 3.42 -12.57 -11.24
N ILE A 189 2.77 -11.61 -10.59
CA ILE A 189 2.94 -11.33 -9.17
C ILE A 189 1.60 -11.49 -8.47
N THR A 190 1.66 -11.81 -7.19
CA THR A 190 0.51 -12.08 -6.33
C THR A 190 0.69 -11.41 -4.98
N GLY A 191 -0.36 -11.38 -4.20
CA GLY A 191 -0.38 -10.89 -2.85
C GLY A 191 -1.77 -10.95 -2.25
N LYS A 192 -1.96 -10.24 -1.15
CA LYS A 192 -3.25 -10.15 -0.46
C LYS A 192 -3.60 -8.71 -0.17
N GLY A 193 -4.88 -8.39 -0.28
CA GLY A 193 -5.53 -7.24 0.35
C GLY A 193 -6.38 -7.74 1.52
N ASP A 194 -6.98 -6.86 2.26
CA ASP A 194 -7.77 -7.17 3.44
C ASP A 194 -9.28 -7.28 3.14
N HIS A 195 -9.74 -6.71 2.02
CA HIS A 195 -11.14 -6.75 1.62
C HIS A 195 -11.35 -7.46 0.26
N PRO A 196 -12.37 -8.30 0.11
CA PRO A 196 -12.79 -8.86 -1.18
C PRO A 196 -13.29 -7.77 -2.13
N GLY A 197 -12.83 -7.81 -3.40
CA GLY A 197 -13.20 -6.82 -4.42
C GLY A 197 -12.44 -5.51 -4.34
N GLU A 198 -11.47 -5.40 -3.43
CA GLU A 198 -10.63 -4.23 -3.28
C GLU A 198 -9.79 -3.98 -4.55
N THR A 199 -9.67 -2.72 -4.93
CA THR A 199 -8.86 -2.31 -6.08
C THR A 199 -7.38 -2.25 -5.69
N ILE A 200 -6.54 -2.95 -6.43
CA ILE A 200 -5.09 -2.98 -6.25
C ILE A 200 -4.42 -2.37 -7.48
N ILE A 201 -3.59 -1.36 -7.28
CA ILE A 201 -2.80 -0.69 -8.32
C ILE A 201 -1.34 -1.07 -8.14
N VAL A 202 -0.77 -1.73 -9.13
CA VAL A 202 0.64 -2.14 -9.15
C VAL A 202 1.43 -1.18 -10.01
N THR A 203 2.48 -0.58 -9.46
CA THR A 203 3.43 0.29 -10.18
C THR A 203 4.70 -0.50 -10.48
N TRP A 204 5.03 -0.62 -11.75
CA TRP A 204 6.19 -1.35 -12.25
C TRP A 204 7.47 -0.50 -12.23
N PRO A 205 8.67 -1.12 -12.31
CA PRO A 205 9.95 -0.38 -12.33
C PRO A 205 10.09 0.65 -13.45
N ASN A 206 9.34 0.50 -14.54
CA ASN A 206 9.30 1.46 -15.65
C ASN A 206 8.31 2.62 -15.44
N GLY A 207 7.67 2.73 -14.26
CA GLY A 207 6.70 3.76 -13.90
C GLY A 207 5.28 3.53 -14.45
N LYS A 208 5.04 2.49 -15.25
CA LYS A 208 3.70 2.10 -15.68
C LYS A 208 2.92 1.45 -14.55
N THR A 209 1.60 1.51 -14.63
CA THR A 209 0.71 0.90 -13.66
C THR A 209 -0.17 -0.17 -14.29
N THR A 210 -0.58 -1.13 -13.48
CA THR A 210 -1.60 -2.14 -13.82
C THR A 210 -2.56 -2.25 -12.66
N THR A 211 -3.86 -2.28 -12.93
CA THR A 211 -4.90 -2.42 -11.91
C THR A 211 -5.47 -3.83 -11.92
N THR A 212 -5.72 -4.38 -10.75
CA THR A 212 -6.42 -5.64 -10.51
C THR A 212 -7.36 -5.49 -9.32
N THR A 213 -8.11 -6.53 -8.98
CA THR A 213 -8.96 -6.56 -7.78
C THR A 213 -8.69 -7.82 -6.98
N THR A 214 -8.89 -7.75 -5.67
CA THR A 214 -8.83 -8.92 -4.80
C THR A 214 -9.99 -9.88 -5.07
N GLY A 215 -9.71 -11.17 -5.00
CA GLY A 215 -10.72 -12.22 -5.05
C GLY A 215 -11.54 -12.30 -3.74
N LYS A 216 -12.49 -13.24 -3.70
CA LYS A 216 -13.31 -13.50 -2.50
C LYS A 216 -12.50 -13.96 -1.29
N ASP A 217 -11.32 -14.49 -1.51
CA ASP A 217 -10.35 -14.94 -0.51
C ASP A 217 -9.31 -13.88 -0.11
N GLY A 218 -9.50 -12.63 -0.59
CA GLY A 218 -8.59 -11.52 -0.37
C GLY A 218 -7.30 -11.58 -1.20
N THR A 219 -7.10 -12.60 -2.04
CA THR A 219 -5.89 -12.69 -2.88
C THR A 219 -6.04 -11.85 -4.15
N TRP A 220 -4.93 -11.26 -4.60
CA TRP A 220 -4.86 -10.60 -5.89
C TRP A 220 -3.73 -11.18 -6.75
N LYS A 221 -3.90 -11.06 -8.06
CA LYS A 221 -2.95 -11.54 -9.07
C LYS A 221 -2.91 -10.58 -10.24
N VAL A 222 -1.71 -10.30 -10.75
CA VAL A 222 -1.52 -9.50 -11.95
C VAL A 222 -0.44 -10.10 -12.84
N ASN A 223 -0.64 -10.04 -14.15
CA ASN A 223 0.38 -10.43 -15.12
C ASN A 223 1.39 -9.29 -15.28
N VAL A 224 2.68 -9.64 -15.32
CA VAL A 224 3.75 -8.68 -15.64
C VAL A 224 3.61 -8.28 -17.11
N PRO A 225 3.54 -6.97 -17.43
CA PRO A 225 3.44 -6.51 -18.81
C PRO A 225 4.60 -7.01 -19.67
N ALA A 226 4.35 -7.25 -20.95
CA ALA A 226 5.35 -7.83 -21.87
C ALA A 226 6.61 -6.96 -22.04
N ASP A 227 6.48 -5.66 -21.83
CA ASP A 227 7.57 -4.68 -21.89
C ASP A 227 8.31 -4.48 -20.54
N VAL A 228 7.91 -5.20 -19.49
CA VAL A 228 8.57 -5.21 -18.18
C VAL A 228 9.34 -6.51 -18.01
N ASN A 229 10.64 -6.39 -17.79
CA ASN A 229 11.51 -7.52 -17.46
C ASN A 229 12.07 -7.34 -16.04
N LEU A 230 11.49 -8.07 -15.10
CA LEU A 230 11.86 -7.97 -13.69
C LEU A 230 13.25 -8.52 -13.44
N LYS A 231 14.12 -7.69 -12.87
CA LYS A 231 15.50 -8.03 -12.48
C LYS A 231 15.64 -7.96 -10.97
N THR A 232 16.60 -8.69 -10.43
CA THR A 232 16.95 -8.60 -9.01
C THR A 232 17.23 -7.15 -8.61
N GLY A 233 16.58 -6.70 -7.52
CA GLY A 233 16.72 -5.35 -6.99
C GLY A 233 15.71 -4.35 -7.55
N ASP A 234 14.96 -4.69 -8.59
CA ASP A 234 13.83 -3.86 -9.06
C ASP A 234 12.81 -3.69 -7.94
N GLU A 235 12.21 -2.50 -7.86
CA GLU A 235 11.21 -2.18 -6.85
C GLU A 235 9.83 -2.12 -7.48
N ILE A 236 8.87 -2.78 -6.82
CA ILE A 236 7.45 -2.79 -7.20
C ILE A 236 6.67 -2.19 -6.04
N GLN A 237 5.85 -1.19 -6.34
CA GLN A 237 4.93 -0.60 -5.38
C GLN A 237 3.51 -1.06 -5.67
N VAL A 238 2.77 -1.35 -4.61
CA VAL A 238 1.35 -1.69 -4.66
C VAL A 238 0.58 -0.73 -3.78
N VAL A 239 -0.56 -0.27 -4.27
CA VAL A 239 -1.45 0.67 -3.58
C VAL A 239 -2.87 0.11 -3.67
N ASP A 240 -3.59 0.11 -2.54
CA ASP A 240 -5.00 -0.27 -2.48
C ASP A 240 -5.96 0.89 -2.82
N GLY A 241 -7.26 0.63 -2.75
CA GLY A 241 -8.31 1.63 -3.00
C GLY A 241 -8.38 2.74 -1.95
N ALA A 242 -7.93 2.50 -0.73
CA ALA A 242 -7.87 3.46 0.36
C ALA A 242 -6.60 4.34 0.28
N GLY A 243 -5.57 3.88 -0.43
CA GLY A 243 -4.32 4.59 -0.62
C GLY A 243 -3.16 4.05 0.23
N ASN A 244 -3.38 2.93 0.97
CA ASN A 244 -2.32 2.27 1.71
C ASN A 244 -1.33 1.61 0.75
N ARG A 245 -0.05 1.59 1.13
CA ARG A 245 1.04 1.25 0.22
C ARG A 245 1.94 0.18 0.77
N ALA A 246 2.31 -0.77 -0.09
CA ALA A 246 3.38 -1.71 0.15
C ALA A 246 4.41 -1.64 -0.98
N THR A 247 5.65 -1.95 -0.65
CA THR A 247 6.75 -2.01 -1.61
C THR A 247 7.50 -3.31 -1.42
N ALA A 248 7.79 -4.00 -2.51
CA ALA A 248 8.63 -5.19 -2.51
C ALA A 248 9.75 -5.05 -3.53
N LYS A 249 10.91 -5.63 -3.20
CA LYS A 249 12.03 -5.74 -4.14
C LYS A 249 12.03 -7.13 -4.76
N VAL A 250 12.30 -7.17 -6.06
CA VAL A 250 12.56 -8.42 -6.74
C VAL A 250 13.80 -9.06 -6.12
N GLY A 251 13.57 -10.17 -5.43
CA GLY A 251 14.59 -10.89 -4.68
C GLY A 251 15.49 -11.74 -5.56
N ILE A 252 16.40 -12.46 -4.92
CA ILE A 252 17.17 -13.54 -5.54
C ILE A 252 16.27 -14.77 -5.65
N ASP A 253 16.49 -15.58 -6.69
CA ASP A 253 15.91 -16.92 -6.74
C ASP A 253 16.62 -17.80 -5.69
N THR A 254 16.05 -17.87 -4.50
CA THR A 254 16.62 -18.62 -3.38
C THR A 254 16.80 -20.11 -3.72
N GLY A 255 15.92 -20.67 -4.53
CA GLY A 255 16.06 -22.05 -5.01
C GLY A 255 17.31 -22.24 -5.88
N LYS A 256 17.55 -21.34 -6.83
CA LYS A 256 18.77 -21.35 -7.65
C LYS A 256 20.02 -21.04 -6.82
N CYS A 257 19.92 -20.08 -5.92
CA CYS A 257 21.03 -19.73 -5.04
C CYS A 257 21.46 -20.92 -4.18
N VAL A 258 20.52 -21.59 -3.50
CA VAL A 258 20.80 -22.78 -2.70
C VAL A 258 21.34 -23.93 -3.57
N ALA A 259 20.69 -24.21 -4.71
CA ALA A 259 21.10 -25.26 -5.62
C ALA A 259 22.53 -25.04 -6.14
N THR A 260 22.91 -23.80 -6.51
CA THR A 260 24.27 -23.47 -6.97
C THR A 260 25.29 -23.50 -5.83
N SER A 261 24.94 -23.00 -4.65
CA SER A 261 25.83 -23.03 -3.49
C SER A 261 26.12 -24.44 -3.03
N VAL A 262 25.11 -25.31 -2.99
CA VAL A 262 25.26 -26.72 -2.63
C VAL A 262 25.92 -27.52 -3.76
N GLY A 263 25.54 -27.27 -5.02
CA GLY A 263 26.06 -27.99 -6.19
C GLY A 263 27.54 -27.72 -6.46
N PHE A 264 28.01 -26.49 -6.26
CA PHE A 264 29.39 -26.10 -6.56
C PHE A 264 30.25 -25.86 -5.32
N GLY A 265 29.70 -25.31 -4.25
CA GLY A 265 30.46 -24.96 -3.05
C GLY A 265 30.91 -26.16 -2.23
N LEU A 266 30.03 -27.15 -2.03
CA LEU A 266 30.34 -28.31 -1.21
C LEU A 266 31.33 -29.28 -1.85
N PRO A 267 31.27 -29.63 -3.16
CA PRO A 267 32.32 -30.42 -3.81
C PRO A 267 33.69 -29.75 -3.81
N LEU A 268 33.73 -28.42 -3.95
CA LEU A 268 34.99 -27.68 -3.92
C LEU A 268 35.66 -27.68 -2.54
N ILE A 269 34.88 -27.53 -1.48
CA ILE A 269 35.34 -27.60 -0.09
C ILE A 269 35.91 -29.00 0.21
N ALA A 270 35.30 -30.05 -0.35
CA ALA A 270 35.79 -31.42 -0.17
C ALA A 270 37.10 -31.72 -0.92
N LEU A 271 37.37 -31.01 -2.02
CA LEU A 271 38.58 -31.19 -2.82
C LEU A 271 39.79 -30.40 -2.29
N LEU A 272 39.57 -29.25 -1.66
CA LEU A 272 40.64 -28.40 -1.11
C LEU A 272 41.55 -29.08 -0.08
N PRO A 273 41.06 -29.86 0.90
CA PRO A 273 41.90 -30.54 1.88
C PRO A 273 42.81 -31.60 1.28
N ILE A 274 42.37 -32.27 0.22
CA ILE A 274 43.17 -33.33 -0.42
C ILE A 274 44.37 -32.73 -1.14
N GLY A 275 44.20 -31.65 -1.87
CA GLY A 275 45.29 -30.95 -2.57
C GLY A 275 46.32 -30.35 -1.62
N LEU A 276 45.90 -29.84 -0.46
CA LEU A 276 46.78 -29.27 0.57
C LEU A 276 47.49 -30.36 1.40
N ALA A 277 46.80 -31.43 1.75
CA ALA A 277 47.34 -32.50 2.58
C ALA A 277 48.46 -33.29 1.89
N THR A 278 48.44 -33.36 0.54
CA THR A 278 49.51 -34.04 -0.24
C THR A 278 50.80 -33.22 -0.36
N GLN A 279 50.72 -31.90 -0.04
CA GLN A 279 51.88 -31.01 -0.16
C GLN A 279 52.66 -30.79 1.14
N ILE A 280 52.01 -31.01 2.31
CA ILE A 280 52.60 -30.76 3.61
C ILE A 280 52.86 -32.14 4.25
N GLN A 281 54.10 -32.60 4.23
CA GLN A 281 54.55 -33.83 4.90
C GLN A 281 54.56 -33.62 6.43
N ILE A 282 53.41 -33.53 7.06
CA ILE A 282 53.26 -33.54 8.51
C ILE A 282 52.80 -34.95 8.92
N PRO A 283 53.59 -35.71 9.70
CA PRO A 283 53.18 -37.03 10.18
C PRO A 283 51.83 -36.94 10.95
N GLY A 284 50.86 -37.74 10.57
CA GLY A 284 49.52 -37.78 11.15
C GLY A 284 48.48 -36.86 10.50
N LEU A 285 48.88 -35.85 9.71
CA LEU A 285 47.93 -34.95 9.05
C LEU A 285 47.27 -35.61 7.84
N THR A 286 47.96 -36.47 7.13
CA THR A 286 47.46 -37.23 5.98
C THR A 286 46.33 -38.18 6.36
N GLU A 287 46.42 -38.87 7.49
CA GLU A 287 45.38 -39.79 8.00
C GLU A 287 44.17 -39.02 8.52
N PHE A 288 44.40 -37.90 9.22
CA PHE A 288 43.34 -37.03 9.68
C PHE A 288 42.58 -36.37 8.51
N ALA A 289 43.31 -35.89 7.51
CA ALA A 289 42.73 -35.29 6.30
C ALA A 289 41.90 -36.31 5.50
N ALA A 290 42.36 -37.55 5.39
CA ALA A 290 41.62 -38.62 4.69
C ALA A 290 40.33 -38.99 5.44
N GLN A 291 40.38 -39.07 6.78
CA GLN A 291 39.24 -39.38 7.61
C GLN A 291 38.22 -38.24 7.63
N ALA A 292 38.66 -36.98 7.77
CA ALA A 292 37.84 -35.81 7.71
C ALA A 292 37.18 -35.66 6.33
N ASN A 293 37.89 -35.92 5.26
CA ASN A 293 37.40 -35.86 3.89
C ASN A 293 36.27 -36.91 3.64
N ALA A 294 36.45 -38.15 4.12
CA ALA A 294 35.44 -39.20 3.99
C ALA A 294 34.13 -38.82 4.75
N GLN A 295 34.24 -38.19 5.92
CA GLN A 295 33.08 -37.72 6.69
C GLN A 295 32.40 -36.54 6.01
N ILE A 296 33.17 -35.59 5.49
CA ILE A 296 32.64 -34.42 4.75
C ILE A 296 31.95 -34.87 3.47
N GLN A 297 32.53 -35.80 2.70
CA GLN A 297 31.90 -36.34 1.50
C GLN A 297 30.58 -37.05 1.82
N THR A 298 30.53 -37.86 2.88
CA THR A 298 29.35 -38.58 3.31
C THR A 298 28.24 -37.59 3.77
N ALA A 299 28.60 -36.57 4.55
CA ALA A 299 27.69 -35.56 5.01
C ALA A 299 27.17 -34.72 3.84
N ASN A 300 28.04 -34.37 2.89
CA ASN A 300 27.69 -33.61 1.70
C ASN A 300 26.73 -34.39 0.78
N THR A 301 27.00 -35.66 0.52
CA THR A 301 26.14 -36.54 -0.28
C THR A 301 24.73 -36.65 0.35
N ARG A 302 24.68 -36.86 1.67
CA ARG A 302 23.39 -36.89 2.40
C ARG A 302 22.63 -35.59 2.30
N LEU A 303 23.30 -34.44 2.45
CA LEU A 303 22.69 -33.12 2.36
C LEU A 303 22.17 -32.86 0.95
N GLN A 304 22.94 -33.19 -0.09
CA GLN A 304 22.53 -33.06 -1.49
C GLN A 304 21.32 -33.93 -1.84
N GLN A 305 21.26 -35.15 -1.28
CA GLN A 305 20.12 -36.05 -1.41
C GLN A 305 18.86 -35.50 -0.74
N GLN A 306 19.00 -34.94 0.49
CA GLN A 306 17.89 -34.33 1.23
C GLN A 306 17.34 -33.09 0.55
N LEU A 307 18.22 -32.31 -0.10
CA LEU A 307 17.80 -31.09 -0.83
C LEU A 307 17.35 -31.37 -2.27
N GLY A 308 17.42 -32.64 -2.75
CA GLY A 308 17.01 -33.03 -4.10
C GLY A 308 17.92 -32.50 -5.22
N VAL A 309 19.14 -32.04 -4.90
CA VAL A 309 20.10 -31.45 -5.84
C VAL A 309 21.27 -32.40 -6.16
N PHE A 310 21.23 -33.65 -5.69
CA PHE A 310 22.27 -34.64 -5.94
C PHE A 310 22.31 -35.04 -7.41
N ASN A 311 23.50 -34.81 -8.04
CA ASN A 311 23.75 -35.27 -9.40
C ASN A 311 24.84 -36.35 -9.41
N PRO A 312 24.46 -37.61 -9.59
CA PRO A 312 25.42 -38.74 -9.56
C PRO A 312 26.49 -38.66 -10.66
N GLN A 313 26.20 -38.00 -11.79
CA GLN A 313 27.16 -37.86 -12.88
C GLN A 313 28.29 -36.88 -12.52
N VAL A 314 27.97 -35.80 -11.82
CA VAL A 314 28.99 -34.83 -11.35
C VAL A 314 29.84 -35.44 -10.25
N ALA A 315 29.26 -36.23 -9.36
CA ALA A 315 29.98 -36.95 -8.31
C ALA A 315 30.94 -37.96 -8.93
N ALA A 316 30.52 -38.77 -9.91
CA ALA A 316 31.37 -39.73 -10.61
C ALA A 316 32.49 -39.08 -11.42
N GLN A 317 32.27 -37.90 -11.99
CA GLN A 317 33.31 -37.14 -12.70
C GLN A 317 34.35 -36.58 -11.72
N ALA A 318 33.97 -36.13 -10.55
CA ALA A 318 34.87 -35.67 -9.49
C ALA A 318 35.77 -36.83 -9.01
N ASP A 319 35.17 -38.01 -8.80
CA ASP A 319 35.94 -39.21 -8.41
C ASP A 319 36.89 -39.69 -9.52
N ALA A 320 36.50 -39.63 -10.79
CA ALA A 320 37.34 -39.97 -11.93
C ALA A 320 38.51 -38.99 -12.10
N VAL A 321 38.29 -37.71 -11.86
CA VAL A 321 39.38 -36.69 -11.85
C VAL A 321 40.34 -36.93 -10.70
N ASN A 322 39.86 -37.23 -9.50
CA ASN A 322 40.70 -37.56 -8.34
C ASN A 322 41.52 -38.83 -8.56
N ALA A 323 40.94 -39.88 -9.15
CA ALA A 323 41.64 -41.11 -9.48
C ALA A 323 42.76 -40.89 -10.54
N LYS A 324 42.51 -40.02 -11.53
CA LYS A 324 43.54 -39.65 -12.52
C LYS A 324 44.66 -38.79 -11.93
N LEU A 325 44.30 -37.85 -11.04
CA LEU A 325 45.31 -37.01 -10.37
C LEU A 325 46.22 -37.82 -9.44
N ALA A 326 45.74 -38.90 -8.84
CA ALA A 326 46.55 -39.82 -8.02
C ALA A 326 47.58 -40.64 -8.84
N GLN A 327 47.39 -40.75 -10.17
CA GLN A 327 48.32 -41.48 -11.07
C GLN A 327 49.51 -40.65 -11.59
N TYR A 328 49.46 -39.33 -11.50
CA TYR A 328 50.54 -38.46 -11.99
C TYR A 328 51.48 -38.07 -10.86
N GLY A 329 52.75 -38.45 -10.98
CA GLY A 329 53.79 -38.11 -10.01
C GLY A 329 53.99 -36.60 -9.80
N THR A 330 54.61 -36.26 -8.70
CA THR A 330 54.47 -35.05 -7.90
C THR A 330 54.83 -33.67 -8.46
N ASP A 331 55.46 -33.53 -9.66
CA ASP A 331 56.13 -32.26 -10.00
C ASP A 331 55.35 -31.34 -11.02
N ILE A 332 54.74 -31.92 -12.02
CA ILE A 332 54.04 -31.12 -13.04
C ILE A 332 52.51 -31.21 -12.84
N ALA A 333 52.01 -32.36 -12.43
CA ALA A 333 50.59 -32.59 -12.20
C ALA A 333 50.04 -31.72 -11.05
N THR A 334 50.87 -31.44 -10.04
CA THR A 334 50.50 -30.63 -8.87
C THR A 334 50.24 -29.17 -9.22
N VAL A 335 51.06 -28.59 -10.12
CA VAL A 335 50.86 -27.19 -10.57
C VAL A 335 49.65 -27.08 -11.47
N VAL A 336 49.42 -28.04 -12.37
CA VAL A 336 48.27 -28.07 -13.27
C VAL A 336 46.97 -28.32 -12.49
N ALA A 337 46.99 -29.21 -11.50
CA ALA A 337 45.87 -29.48 -10.62
C ALA A 337 45.52 -28.27 -9.74
N GLY A 338 46.56 -27.61 -9.20
CA GLY A 338 46.36 -26.38 -8.43
C GLY A 338 45.74 -25.24 -9.25
N LEU A 339 46.19 -25.05 -10.49
CA LEU A 339 45.63 -24.06 -11.40
C LEU A 339 44.20 -24.41 -11.84
N ALA A 340 43.88 -25.68 -12.06
CA ALA A 340 42.53 -26.14 -12.38
C ALA A 340 41.57 -25.97 -11.21
N LEU A 341 42.00 -26.20 -9.97
CA LEU A 341 41.21 -25.96 -8.76
C LEU A 341 40.97 -24.49 -8.52
N ILE A 342 41.95 -23.63 -8.75
CA ILE A 342 41.76 -22.16 -8.65
C ILE A 342 40.77 -21.69 -9.72
N ALA A 343 40.89 -22.14 -10.96
CA ALA A 343 39.97 -21.80 -12.04
C ALA A 343 38.54 -22.30 -11.76
N ALA A 344 38.40 -23.52 -11.27
CA ALA A 344 37.10 -24.08 -10.87
C ALA A 344 36.52 -23.34 -9.66
N GLY A 345 37.35 -22.93 -8.71
CA GLY A 345 36.94 -22.13 -7.55
C GLY A 345 36.45 -20.75 -7.94
N ILE A 346 37.11 -20.07 -8.85
CA ILE A 346 36.71 -18.78 -9.38
C ILE A 346 35.37 -18.91 -10.14
N LEU A 347 35.25 -19.93 -11.00
CA LEU A 347 34.03 -20.17 -11.77
C LEU A 347 32.84 -20.50 -10.87
N ALA A 348 33.01 -21.36 -9.89
CA ALA A 348 31.98 -21.69 -8.93
C ALA A 348 31.59 -20.48 -8.08
N GLY A 349 32.57 -19.72 -7.60
CA GLY A 349 32.34 -18.48 -6.85
C GLY A 349 31.57 -17.43 -7.65
N THR A 350 31.84 -17.29 -8.93
CA THR A 350 31.15 -16.36 -9.81
C THR A 350 29.71 -16.81 -10.08
N ILE A 351 29.48 -18.12 -10.32
CA ILE A 351 28.11 -18.64 -10.51
C ILE A 351 27.27 -18.51 -9.23
N ILE A 352 27.85 -18.77 -8.07
CA ILE A 352 27.19 -18.58 -6.78
C ILE A 352 26.89 -17.08 -6.57
N TYR A 353 27.84 -16.20 -6.84
CA TYR A 353 27.67 -14.77 -6.75
C TYR A 353 26.52 -14.27 -7.66
N ASP A 354 26.50 -14.72 -8.93
CA ASP A 354 25.47 -14.32 -9.89
C ASP A 354 24.07 -14.79 -9.50
N ASN A 355 23.95 -15.95 -8.87
CA ASN A 355 22.65 -16.49 -8.45
C ASN A 355 22.22 -16.08 -7.02
N CYS A 356 23.17 -15.64 -6.18
CA CYS A 356 22.92 -15.33 -4.77
C CYS A 356 23.11 -13.85 -4.41
N SER A 357 23.57 -13.01 -5.34
CA SER A 357 23.76 -11.58 -5.09
C SER A 357 22.64 -10.76 -5.69
N PRO A 358 22.08 -9.77 -4.97
CA PRO A 358 21.10 -8.84 -5.51
C PRO A 358 21.58 -8.04 -6.73
N ASN A 359 22.90 -7.90 -6.86
CA ASN A 359 23.57 -7.24 -7.98
C ASN A 359 24.31 -8.21 -8.90
N GLY A 360 24.14 -9.53 -8.69
CA GLY A 360 24.75 -10.57 -9.52
C GLY A 360 24.11 -10.62 -10.90
N GLY A 361 24.87 -10.91 -11.93
CA GLY A 361 24.36 -11.13 -13.28
C GLY A 361 24.91 -10.23 -14.38
N SER A 362 25.81 -9.28 -14.08
CA SER A 362 26.45 -8.48 -15.13
C SER A 362 27.97 -8.63 -15.24
N SER A 363 28.62 -9.19 -14.23
CA SER A 363 30.08 -9.18 -14.15
C SER A 363 30.79 -10.34 -14.91
N VAL A 364 30.10 -11.43 -15.21
CA VAL A 364 30.71 -12.67 -15.74
C VAL A 364 30.49 -12.87 -17.24
N LYS A 365 29.63 -12.08 -17.87
CA LYS A 365 29.31 -12.21 -19.30
C LYS A 365 30.52 -12.02 -20.24
N ASN A 366 31.61 -11.47 -19.75
CA ASN A 366 32.81 -11.14 -20.55
C ASN A 366 34.11 -11.75 -19.98
N LEU A 367 34.06 -12.76 -19.11
CA LEU A 367 35.27 -13.41 -18.62
C LEU A 367 35.75 -14.42 -19.66
N GLU A 368 36.73 -14.02 -20.44
CA GLU A 368 37.48 -14.94 -21.33
C GLU A 368 38.72 -15.45 -20.58
N LEU A 369 38.75 -16.75 -20.31
CA LEU A 369 39.95 -17.41 -19.80
C LEU A 369 40.84 -17.86 -20.99
N LYS A 370 41.99 -17.24 -21.13
CA LYS A 370 43.02 -17.69 -22.10
C LYS A 370 43.88 -18.75 -21.45
N GLY A 371 43.78 -19.99 -21.93
CA GLY A 371 44.73 -21.04 -21.56
C GLY A 371 46.13 -20.77 -22.11
N SER A 372 47.19 -21.33 -21.47
CA SER A 372 48.60 -21.23 -21.91
C SER A 372 48.84 -21.78 -23.33
N SER A 373 47.90 -22.51 -23.90
CA SER A 373 47.89 -23.01 -25.27
C SER A 373 47.26 -22.07 -26.28
N GLY A 374 46.90 -20.83 -25.89
CA GLY A 374 46.24 -19.83 -26.75
C GLY A 374 44.76 -20.08 -27.03
N LYS A 375 44.16 -21.12 -26.45
CA LYS A 375 42.70 -21.37 -26.56
C LYS A 375 41.95 -20.53 -25.56
N THR A 376 40.88 -19.86 -26.07
CA THR A 376 39.99 -19.06 -25.27
C THR A 376 38.76 -19.92 -24.85
N TYR A 377 38.48 -19.95 -23.56
CA TYR A 377 37.28 -20.60 -22.99
C TYR A 377 36.31 -19.48 -22.56
N ALA A 378 35.20 -19.33 -23.28
CA ALA A 378 34.16 -18.41 -22.94
C ALA A 378 33.09 -19.10 -22.10
N GLY A 379 32.61 -18.43 -21.05
CA GLY A 379 31.45 -18.89 -20.29
C GLY A 379 30.22 -19.00 -21.20
N SER A 380 29.39 -20.02 -20.98
CA SER A 380 28.26 -20.41 -21.85
C SER A 380 27.11 -19.40 -21.76
N SER A 381 27.18 -18.31 -22.53
CA SER A 381 26.03 -17.56 -22.97
C SER A 381 26.36 -16.72 -24.19
N LYS A 382 26.69 -17.41 -25.31
CA LYS A 382 26.50 -16.81 -26.63
C LYS A 382 25.17 -17.27 -27.17
N GLU A 383 24.21 -16.34 -27.26
CA GLU A 383 23.18 -16.42 -28.30
C GLU A 383 23.91 -16.51 -29.65
N THR A 384 23.78 -17.65 -30.30
CA THR A 384 24.20 -17.81 -31.68
C THR A 384 23.22 -17.08 -32.55
N THR A 385 23.55 -15.86 -32.97
CA THR A 385 22.93 -15.27 -34.17
C THR A 385 23.30 -16.13 -35.34
N ALA A 386 22.29 -16.73 -35.99
CA ALA A 386 22.43 -17.45 -37.23
C ALA A 386 23.01 -16.51 -38.33
N PRO A 387 23.89 -16.99 -39.21
CA PRO A 387 24.41 -16.17 -40.28
C PRO A 387 23.29 -15.91 -41.32
N GLU A 388 23.08 -14.63 -41.65
CA GLU A 388 22.34 -14.21 -42.82
C GLU A 388 22.94 -14.83 -44.09
N LYS A 389 22.14 -15.59 -44.81
CA LYS A 389 22.45 -16.01 -46.18
C LYS A 389 22.32 -14.82 -47.12
N LYS A 390 23.43 -14.57 -47.81
CA LYS A 390 23.41 -13.79 -49.06
C LYS A 390 22.56 -14.47 -50.12
#